data_05777022c20498126ef18e10c735935b
#
_entry.id   05777022c20498126ef18e10c735935b
#
_cell.length_a   1.000
_cell.length_b   1.000
_cell.length_c   1.000
_cell.angle_alpha   90.00
_cell.angle_beta   90.00
_cell.angle_gamma   90.00
#
_symmetry.space_group_name_H-M   'P 1'
#
loop_
_entity.id
_entity.type
_entity.pdbx_description
1 polymer ?
#
loop_
_entity_poly.entity_id
_entity_poly.type
_entity_poly.pdbx_seq_one_letter_code
_entity_poly.pdbx_strand_id
1 'polypeptide(L)'
;MENKMAEVAKLLGVELNEEFTLNPSNYKYMLTRFGLYKIYKEEIIWESSSMLQDLLLGKFTIVKIPKSILDNIEKNYLSNIIKPFRDRIDYISKINLSNGREYIFIKLENYEKISLPFFTAGTMYKGMENDKDYTLKDLGL
;
A
#
# COMPACT_ATOMS: atom_id res chain seq x y z
N MET A 1 -29.59 7.40 6.56
CA MET A 1 -29.46 7.98 5.21
C MET A 1 -28.28 7.32 4.51
N GLU A 2 -28.54 6.68 3.38
CA GLU A 2 -27.45 6.07 2.61
C GLU A 2 -26.51 7.13 2.06
N ASN A 3 -25.23 6.86 2.12
CA ASN A 3 -24.22 7.72 1.56
C ASN A 3 -24.12 7.50 0.05
N LYS A 4 -24.61 8.46 -0.73
CA LYS A 4 -24.60 8.39 -2.20
C LYS A 4 -23.19 8.22 -2.78
N MET A 5 -22.18 8.72 -2.08
CA MET A 5 -20.80 8.58 -2.54
C MET A 5 -20.30 7.14 -2.46
N ALA A 6 -20.82 6.32 -1.55
CA ALA A 6 -20.54 4.89 -1.53
C ALA A 6 -21.07 4.20 -2.78
N GLU A 7 -22.26 4.60 -3.25
CA GLU A 7 -22.81 4.08 -4.51
C GLU A 7 -21.99 4.51 -5.72
N VAL A 8 -21.56 5.77 -5.76
CA VAL A 8 -20.68 6.29 -6.82
C VAL A 8 -19.36 5.52 -6.86
N ALA A 9 -18.75 5.28 -5.70
CA ALA A 9 -17.51 4.48 -5.60
C ALA A 9 -17.71 3.09 -6.19
N LYS A 10 -18.82 2.45 -5.87
CA LYS A 10 -19.16 1.13 -6.38
C LYS A 10 -19.33 1.14 -7.90
N LEU A 11 -19.99 2.15 -8.47
CA LEU A 11 -20.14 2.31 -9.91
C LEU A 11 -18.79 2.51 -10.61
N LEU A 12 -17.85 3.20 -9.96
CA LEU A 12 -16.53 3.47 -10.52
C LEU A 12 -15.54 2.32 -10.25
N GLY A 13 -15.92 1.33 -9.46
CA GLY A 13 -15.05 0.20 -9.13
C GLY A 13 -13.93 0.53 -8.15
N VAL A 14 -14.10 1.57 -7.34
CA VAL A 14 -13.13 1.97 -6.31
C VAL A 14 -13.80 1.96 -4.93
N GLU A 15 -12.99 1.92 -3.87
CA GLU A 15 -13.48 2.05 -2.50
C GLU A 15 -13.38 3.51 -2.05
N LEU A 16 -14.20 3.90 -1.08
CA LEU A 16 -14.08 5.23 -0.46
C LEU A 16 -12.72 5.35 0.21
N ASN A 17 -12.10 6.53 0.06
CA ASN A 17 -10.77 6.85 0.60
C ASN A 17 -9.62 6.05 -0.02
N GLU A 18 -9.87 5.32 -1.11
CA GLU A 18 -8.83 4.66 -1.89
C GLU A 18 -8.22 5.64 -2.88
N GLU A 19 -6.89 5.72 -2.91
CA GLU A 19 -6.17 6.54 -3.89
C GLU A 19 -6.15 5.84 -5.26
N PHE A 20 -6.38 6.61 -6.31
CA PHE A 20 -6.27 6.13 -7.69
C PHE A 20 -5.75 7.24 -8.59
N THR A 21 -5.31 6.88 -9.79
CA THR A 21 -4.93 7.85 -10.82
C THR A 21 -5.94 7.83 -11.95
N LEU A 22 -5.97 8.90 -12.72
CA LEU A 22 -6.82 9.00 -13.91
C LEU A 22 -5.94 9.16 -15.15
N ASN A 23 -6.24 8.42 -16.20
CA ASN A 23 -5.58 8.59 -17.48
C ASN A 23 -6.48 9.50 -18.36
N PRO A 24 -5.99 10.62 -18.88
CA PRO A 24 -4.57 11.02 -19.02
C PRO A 24 -4.01 11.93 -17.91
N SER A 25 -4.69 12.10 -16.79
CA SER A 25 -4.19 12.96 -15.70
C SER A 25 -2.99 12.34 -14.99
N ASN A 26 -2.06 13.18 -14.52
CA ASN A 26 -0.89 12.73 -13.76
C ASN A 26 -1.07 12.88 -12.24
N TYR A 27 -2.27 13.25 -11.79
CA TYR A 27 -2.56 13.46 -10.39
C TYR A 27 -3.18 12.22 -9.77
N LYS A 28 -3.01 12.08 -8.46
CA LYS A 28 -3.75 11.10 -7.66
C LYS A 28 -5.08 11.71 -7.24
N TYR A 29 -6.09 10.88 -7.13
CA TYR A 29 -7.44 11.26 -6.72
C TYR A 29 -7.93 10.31 -5.64
N MET A 30 -8.92 10.76 -4.90
CA MET A 30 -9.57 9.98 -3.86
C MET A 30 -11.04 10.34 -3.84
N LEU A 31 -11.91 9.34 -3.80
CA LEU A 31 -13.33 9.54 -3.62
C LEU A 31 -13.66 9.38 -2.14
N THR A 32 -14.21 10.43 -1.52
CA THR A 32 -14.61 10.40 -0.11
C THR A 32 -16.14 10.49 -0.02
N ARG A 33 -16.67 10.30 1.18
CA ARG A 33 -18.12 10.51 1.40
C ARG A 33 -18.59 11.92 1.10
N PHE A 34 -17.70 12.88 0.97
CA PHE A 34 -18.00 14.28 0.66
C PHE A 34 -17.84 14.64 -0.83
N GLY A 35 -17.20 13.77 -1.62
CA GLY A 35 -16.98 13.99 -3.04
C GLY A 35 -15.62 13.55 -3.51
N LEU A 36 -15.23 14.01 -4.69
CA LEU A 36 -13.94 13.71 -5.30
C LEU A 36 -12.90 14.74 -4.87
N TYR A 37 -11.75 14.26 -4.47
CA TYR A 37 -10.61 15.10 -4.09
C TYR A 37 -9.40 14.75 -4.95
N LYS A 38 -8.59 15.78 -5.24
CA LYS A 38 -7.30 15.64 -5.90
C LYS A 38 -6.19 15.75 -4.86
N ILE A 39 -5.17 14.90 -4.97
CA ILE A 39 -4.01 14.92 -4.10
C ILE A 39 -2.86 15.57 -4.86
N TYR A 40 -2.37 16.68 -4.35
CA TYR A 40 -1.27 17.43 -4.94
C TYR A 40 -0.27 17.83 -3.86
N LYS A 41 0.98 17.38 -4.01
CA LYS A 41 2.05 17.63 -3.02
C LYS A 41 1.64 17.27 -1.58
N GLU A 42 1.02 16.11 -1.42
CA GLU A 42 0.51 15.58 -0.14
C GLU A 42 -0.67 16.37 0.45
N GLU A 43 -1.16 17.39 -0.25
CA GLU A 43 -2.37 18.11 0.15
C GLU A 43 -3.59 17.54 -0.56
N ILE A 44 -4.69 17.45 0.17
CA ILE A 44 -5.98 17.00 -0.37
C ILE A 44 -6.75 18.25 -0.78
N ILE A 45 -7.07 18.36 -2.08
CA ILE A 45 -7.74 19.52 -2.65
C ILE A 45 -9.10 19.08 -3.21
N TRP A 46 -10.14 19.84 -2.89
CA TRP A 46 -11.47 19.59 -3.45
C TRP A 46 -11.47 19.69 -4.98
N GLU A 47 -12.06 18.70 -5.65
CA GLU A 47 -12.23 18.71 -7.10
C GLU A 47 -13.66 19.13 -7.46
N SER A 48 -13.84 19.71 -8.64
CA SER A 48 -15.14 20.21 -9.07
C SER A 48 -16.12 19.07 -9.36
N SER A 49 -17.43 19.37 -9.22
CA SER A 49 -18.48 18.41 -9.55
C SER A 49 -18.49 18.03 -11.04
N SER A 50 -18.01 18.89 -11.93
CA SER A 50 -17.89 18.59 -13.36
C SER A 50 -16.86 17.49 -13.62
N MET A 51 -15.78 17.41 -12.85
CA MET A 51 -14.78 16.35 -12.92
C MET A 51 -15.41 14.99 -12.56
N LEU A 52 -16.22 14.95 -11.51
CA LEU A 52 -16.95 13.75 -11.11
C LEU A 52 -17.93 13.30 -12.19
N GLN A 53 -18.64 14.22 -12.82
CA GLN A 53 -19.52 13.92 -13.96
C GLN A 53 -18.74 13.32 -15.13
N ASP A 54 -17.59 13.89 -15.46
CA ASP A 54 -16.73 13.39 -16.53
C ASP A 54 -16.23 11.98 -16.25
N LEU A 55 -15.92 11.66 -14.99
CA LEU A 55 -15.59 10.31 -14.57
C LEU A 55 -16.74 9.34 -14.78
N LEU A 56 -17.95 9.72 -14.35
CA LEU A 56 -19.15 8.89 -14.50
C LEU A 56 -19.54 8.68 -15.97
N LEU A 57 -19.21 9.64 -16.84
CA LEU A 57 -19.46 9.56 -18.28
C LEU A 57 -18.37 8.77 -19.02
N GLY A 58 -17.35 8.29 -18.31
CA GLY A 58 -16.29 7.49 -18.91
C GLY A 58 -15.24 8.28 -19.70
N LYS A 59 -15.14 9.59 -19.47
CA LYS A 59 -14.14 10.44 -20.15
C LYS A 59 -12.71 10.21 -19.65
N PHE A 60 -12.57 9.63 -18.47
CA PHE A 60 -11.29 9.27 -17.88
C PHE A 60 -11.28 7.79 -17.50
N THR A 61 -10.12 7.16 -17.61
CA THR A 61 -9.92 5.78 -17.17
C THR A 61 -9.29 5.79 -15.77
N ILE A 62 -9.92 5.06 -14.84
CA ILE A 62 -9.39 4.90 -13.47
C ILE A 62 -8.30 3.83 -13.51
N VAL A 63 -7.12 4.18 -13.01
CA VAL A 63 -6.00 3.25 -12.84
C VAL A 63 -5.77 3.09 -11.35
N LYS A 64 -6.05 1.89 -10.83
CA LYS A 64 -5.85 1.60 -9.41
C LYS A 64 -4.38 1.54 -9.09
N ILE A 65 -3.99 2.18 -7.98
CA ILE A 65 -2.64 2.09 -7.47
C ILE A 65 -2.54 0.76 -6.72
N PRO A 66 -1.57 -0.13 -7.08
CA PRO A 66 -1.40 -1.38 -6.35
C PRO A 66 -1.19 -1.12 -4.86
N LYS A 67 -1.91 -1.85 -4.01
CA LYS A 67 -1.70 -1.77 -2.57
C LYS A 67 -0.30 -2.27 -2.27
N SER A 68 0.47 -1.45 -1.57
CA SER A 68 1.78 -1.85 -1.09
C SER A 68 1.64 -2.90 0.00
N ILE A 69 2.49 -3.93 -0.02
CA ILE A 69 2.53 -4.96 1.03
C ILE A 69 2.95 -4.34 2.35
N LEU A 70 3.89 -3.39 2.30
CA LEU A 70 4.36 -2.67 3.49
C LEU A 70 3.75 -1.27 3.50
N ASP A 71 3.44 -0.75 4.71
CA ASP A 71 3.11 0.66 4.87
C ASP A 71 4.39 1.52 4.82
N ASN A 72 4.24 2.85 4.84
CA ASN A 72 5.37 3.76 4.72
C ASN A 72 6.34 3.66 5.90
N ILE A 73 5.84 3.44 7.11
CA ILE A 73 6.66 3.30 8.31
C ILE A 73 7.49 2.02 8.23
N GLU A 74 6.86 0.92 7.85
CA GLU A 74 7.53 -0.38 7.68
C GLU A 74 8.57 -0.33 6.58
N LYS A 75 8.28 0.32 5.45
CA LYS A 75 9.24 0.51 4.36
C LYS A 75 10.47 1.29 4.83
N ASN A 76 10.26 2.42 5.52
CA ASN A 76 11.34 3.25 6.01
C ASN A 76 12.23 2.49 7.00
N TYR A 77 11.60 1.77 7.94
CA TYR A 77 12.31 0.98 8.93
C TYR A 77 13.16 -0.12 8.29
N LEU A 78 12.56 -0.94 7.43
CA LEU A 78 13.28 -2.02 6.75
C LEU A 78 14.35 -1.49 5.81
N SER A 79 14.06 -0.43 5.06
CA SER A 79 15.01 0.21 4.16
C SER A 79 16.28 0.66 4.89
N ASN A 80 16.12 1.23 6.08
CA ASN A 80 17.26 1.67 6.90
C ASN A 80 18.05 0.48 7.46
N ILE A 81 17.37 -0.58 7.90
CA ILE A 81 18.03 -1.76 8.45
C ILE A 81 18.83 -2.50 7.38
N ILE A 82 18.27 -2.67 6.19
CA ILE A 82 18.91 -3.46 5.13
C ILE A 82 19.97 -2.69 4.35
N LYS A 83 20.02 -1.36 4.48
CA LYS A 83 20.91 -0.50 3.70
C LYS A 83 22.37 -0.99 3.63
N PRO A 84 23.01 -1.44 4.73
CA PRO A 84 24.40 -1.89 4.67
C PRO A 84 24.63 -3.18 3.87
N PHE A 85 23.58 -4.00 3.66
CA PHE A 85 23.71 -5.31 3.01
C PHE A 85 22.64 -5.56 1.95
N ARG A 86 22.04 -4.48 1.44
CA ARG A 86 20.92 -4.55 0.48
C ARG A 86 21.21 -5.45 -0.72
N ASP A 87 22.41 -5.38 -1.28
CA ASP A 87 22.77 -6.12 -2.49
C ASP A 87 23.01 -7.62 -2.23
N ARG A 88 22.99 -8.03 -0.97
CA ARG A 88 23.23 -9.41 -0.54
C ARG A 88 21.95 -10.13 -0.10
N ILE A 89 20.79 -9.49 -0.17
CA ILE A 89 19.53 -10.07 0.32
C ILE A 89 18.93 -10.98 -0.74
N ASP A 90 18.63 -12.22 -0.33
CA ASP A 90 17.88 -13.17 -1.14
C ASP A 90 16.38 -12.92 -1.01
N TYR A 91 15.87 -12.93 0.24
CA TYR A 91 14.45 -12.71 0.51
C TYR A 91 14.22 -12.27 1.94
N ILE A 92 13.02 -11.76 2.19
CA ILE A 92 12.52 -11.37 3.51
C ILE A 92 11.22 -12.13 3.76
N SER A 93 11.06 -12.68 4.96
CA SER A 93 9.86 -13.42 5.35
C SER A 93 9.35 -12.94 6.71
N LYS A 94 8.04 -13.05 6.91
CA LYS A 94 7.43 -12.89 8.23
C LYS A 94 7.18 -14.27 8.80
N ILE A 95 7.85 -14.58 9.91
CA ILE A 95 7.78 -15.89 10.54
C ILE A 95 6.82 -15.83 11.73
N ASN A 96 5.85 -16.74 11.76
CA ASN A 96 4.90 -16.88 12.86
C ASN A 96 5.40 -17.93 13.84
N LEU A 97 5.49 -17.54 15.11
CA LEU A 97 5.80 -18.44 16.21
C LEU A 97 4.49 -18.92 16.87
N SER A 98 4.47 -20.16 17.32
CA SER A 98 3.27 -20.76 17.93
C SER A 98 2.80 -20.09 19.23
N ASN A 99 3.59 -19.16 19.79
CA ASN A 99 3.29 -18.47 21.05
C ASN A 99 2.60 -17.11 20.86
N GLY A 100 2.07 -16.82 19.65
CA GLY A 100 1.43 -15.54 19.36
C GLY A 100 2.40 -14.41 19.02
N ARG A 101 3.64 -14.73 18.74
CA ARG A 101 4.67 -13.76 18.33
C ARG A 101 5.10 -14.01 16.90
N GLU A 102 5.56 -12.95 16.25
CA GLU A 102 6.09 -12.99 14.90
C GLU A 102 7.42 -12.25 14.84
N TYR A 103 8.21 -12.50 13.82
CA TYR A 103 9.42 -11.72 13.55
C TYR A 103 9.69 -11.66 12.06
N ILE A 104 10.51 -10.69 11.66
CA ILE A 104 10.99 -10.56 10.28
C ILE A 104 12.33 -11.28 10.18
N PHE A 105 12.41 -12.18 9.21
CA PHE A 105 13.59 -12.95 8.89
C PHE A 105 14.15 -12.46 7.56
N ILE A 106 15.45 -12.15 7.52
CA ILE A 106 16.14 -11.68 6.32
C ILE A 106 17.19 -12.71 5.96
N LYS A 107 17.00 -13.35 4.80
CA LYS A 107 17.94 -14.32 4.26
C LYS A 107 18.94 -13.59 3.37
N LEU A 108 20.22 -13.75 3.67
CA LEU A 108 21.32 -13.20 2.89
C LEU A 108 21.97 -14.31 2.05
N GLU A 109 22.77 -13.90 1.08
CA GLU A 109 23.63 -14.81 0.35
C GLU A 109 24.57 -15.57 1.29
N ASN A 110 25.12 -16.71 0.84
CA ASN A 110 26.07 -17.51 1.60
C ASN A 110 25.54 -18.07 2.92
N TYR A 111 24.21 -18.33 2.98
CA TYR A 111 23.54 -18.91 4.17
C TYR A 111 23.53 -18.01 5.41
N GLU A 112 23.94 -16.76 5.29
CA GLU A 112 23.80 -15.77 6.36
C GLU A 112 22.33 -15.38 6.53
N LYS A 113 21.94 -15.03 7.75
CA LYS A 113 20.56 -14.64 8.07
C LYS A 113 20.52 -13.65 9.22
N ILE A 114 19.50 -12.79 9.21
CA ILE A 114 19.25 -11.82 10.25
C ILE A 114 17.81 -11.97 10.71
N SER A 115 17.60 -11.99 12.02
CA SER A 115 16.27 -11.98 12.63
C SER A 115 16.06 -10.67 13.35
N LEU A 116 14.95 -9.97 13.05
CA LEU A 116 14.59 -8.74 13.75
C LEU A 116 13.88 -9.05 15.07
N PRO A 117 13.74 -8.07 15.98
CA PRO A 117 13.05 -8.28 17.25
C PRO A 117 11.62 -8.80 17.06
N PHE A 118 11.18 -9.65 17.98
CA PHE A 118 9.84 -10.21 17.97
C PHE A 118 8.77 -9.15 18.26
N PHE A 119 7.60 -9.32 17.67
CA PHE A 119 6.44 -8.48 17.92
C PHE A 119 5.18 -9.36 18.06
N THR A 120 4.13 -8.78 18.64
CA THR A 120 2.85 -9.50 18.79
C THR A 120 2.21 -9.74 17.43
N ALA A 121 1.76 -10.96 17.19
CA ALA A 121 1.13 -11.35 15.93
C ALA A 121 -0.04 -10.42 15.58
N GLY A 122 -0.09 -9.98 14.32
CA GLY A 122 -1.14 -9.11 13.81
C GLY A 122 -0.98 -7.63 14.11
N THR A 123 0.13 -7.20 14.75
CA THR A 123 0.36 -5.78 15.08
C THR A 123 1.22 -5.06 14.05
N MET A 124 2.09 -5.77 13.33
CA MET A 124 3.00 -5.20 12.33
C MET A 124 3.06 -6.08 11.10
N TYR A 125 3.45 -5.49 9.97
CA TYR A 125 3.62 -6.20 8.69
C TYR A 125 2.38 -6.99 8.28
N LYS A 126 1.22 -6.39 8.49
CA LYS A 126 -0.08 -7.05 8.25
C LYS A 126 -0.30 -7.47 6.79
N GLY A 127 0.35 -6.77 5.86
CA GLY A 127 0.26 -7.08 4.43
C GLY A 127 1.10 -8.28 4.00
N MET A 128 2.01 -8.76 4.84
CA MET A 128 2.82 -9.95 4.54
C MET A 128 2.13 -11.21 5.02
N GLU A 129 2.09 -12.22 4.16
CA GLU A 129 1.64 -13.56 4.57
C GLU A 129 2.72 -14.24 5.41
N ASN A 130 2.30 -15.05 6.39
CA ASN A 130 3.24 -15.77 7.24
C ASN A 130 3.97 -16.86 6.45
N ASP A 131 5.26 -17.02 6.72
CA ASP A 131 6.13 -18.07 6.14
C ASP A 131 6.23 -18.00 4.61
N LYS A 132 5.97 -16.83 4.01
CA LYS A 132 6.14 -16.59 2.58
C LYS A 132 7.38 -15.74 2.34
N ASP A 133 8.15 -16.10 1.31
CA ASP A 133 9.35 -15.39 0.92
C ASP A 133 9.01 -14.22 -0.02
N TYR A 134 9.54 -13.04 0.28
CA TYR A 134 9.36 -11.83 -0.52
C TYR A 134 10.71 -11.29 -0.97
N THR A 135 10.81 -10.88 -2.24
CA THR A 135 11.98 -10.14 -2.72
C THR A 135 11.89 -8.68 -2.29
N LEU A 136 12.99 -7.94 -2.38
CA LEU A 136 12.96 -6.49 -2.14
C LEU A 136 11.98 -5.80 -3.07
N LYS A 137 11.93 -6.22 -4.32
CA LYS A 137 11.02 -5.69 -5.32
C LYS A 137 9.55 -5.92 -4.92
N ASP A 138 9.23 -7.11 -4.43
CA ASP A 138 7.87 -7.44 -3.98
C ASP A 138 7.42 -6.51 -2.85
N LEU A 139 8.33 -6.12 -1.98
CA LEU A 139 8.07 -5.26 -0.82
C LEU A 139 8.20 -3.76 -1.15
N GLY A 140 8.61 -3.41 -2.35
CA GLY A 140 8.83 -2.03 -2.76
C GLY A 140 10.06 -1.38 -2.11
N LEU A 141 11.04 -2.19 -1.79
CA LEU A 141 12.29 -1.73 -1.13
C LEU A 141 13.42 -1.50 -2.10
#